data_f8fc618b0ed6910bbc1dc725aa2e5004
#
_entry.id   f8fc618b0ed6910bbc1dc725aa2e5004
#
_cell.length_a   1.000
_cell.length_b   1.000
_cell.length_c   1.000
_cell.angle_alpha   90.00
_cell.angle_beta   90.00
_cell.angle_gamma   90.00
#
_symmetry.space_group_name_H-M   'P 1'
#
loop_
_entity.id
_entity.type
_entity.pdbx_description
1 polymer ?
#
loop_
_entity_poly.entity_id
_entity_poly.type
_entity_poly.pdbx_seq_one_letter_code
_entity_poly.pdbx_strand_id
1 'polypeptide(L)'
;NPKGIQDWPDLVKDGVEVITPSPKTSGNGRMTLLTAWGYMQAQGKTEDEAREFLKSLYARVPTLDSGARGATATFAQKGMGDIHVTMESEAYLEVEESKGELEIVYPSVSFLHEPHVTIVDKVVDGKGTRAVAEAYLKFLYTPAGQAIIAKHYFRPIDPEAAKAAEGKLKSIAGLTLIDITKVAKDWDDAQKKFFDDGGVFDSIYAPKS
;
A
#
# COMPACT_ATOMS: atom_id res chain seq x y z
N ASN A 1 18.92 -4.32 5.28
CA ASN A 1 18.32 -5.52 4.66
C ASN A 1 19.21 -6.77 4.85
N PRO A 2 19.47 -7.17 6.08
CA PRO A 2 20.38 -8.27 6.37
C PRO A 2 19.88 -9.64 5.87
N LYS A 3 18.58 -9.78 5.61
CA LYS A 3 17.97 -11.02 5.09
C LYS A 3 17.90 -11.06 3.57
N GLY A 4 18.36 -10.03 2.87
CA GLY A 4 18.41 -9.96 1.41
C GLY A 4 17.02 -10.05 0.76
N ILE A 5 16.03 -9.40 1.34
CA ILE A 5 14.66 -9.35 0.81
C ILE A 5 14.66 -8.48 -0.45
N GLN A 6 14.15 -9.01 -1.56
CA GLN A 6 14.10 -8.30 -2.84
C GLN A 6 12.73 -8.33 -3.51
N ASP A 7 11.92 -9.38 -3.26
CA ASP A 7 10.63 -9.54 -3.92
C ASP A 7 9.67 -10.39 -3.06
N TRP A 8 8.44 -10.52 -3.49
CA TRP A 8 7.34 -11.20 -2.80
C TRP A 8 7.68 -12.60 -2.28
N PRO A 9 8.39 -13.49 -3.02
CA PRO A 9 8.77 -14.80 -2.50
C PRO A 9 9.65 -14.76 -1.25
N ASP A 10 10.41 -13.69 -1.08
CA ASP A 10 11.30 -13.56 0.07
C ASP A 10 10.52 -13.34 1.37
N LEU A 11 9.31 -12.81 1.29
CA LEU A 11 8.44 -12.57 2.43
C LEU A 11 7.94 -13.85 3.10
N VAL A 12 8.02 -14.98 2.39
CA VAL A 12 7.58 -16.29 2.91
C VAL A 12 8.75 -17.22 3.25
N LYS A 13 9.99 -16.72 3.26
CA LYS A 13 11.17 -17.43 3.73
C LYS A 13 11.12 -17.67 5.24
N ASP A 14 11.75 -18.73 5.70
CA ASP A 14 11.83 -19.02 7.13
C ASP A 14 12.59 -17.93 7.88
N GLY A 15 12.10 -17.60 9.06
CA GLY A 15 12.67 -16.59 9.91
C GLY A 15 12.45 -15.13 9.44
N VAL A 16 11.63 -14.88 8.41
CA VAL A 16 11.21 -13.53 8.01
C VAL A 16 9.94 -13.16 8.75
N GLU A 17 9.93 -11.99 9.38
CA GLU A 17 8.74 -11.38 9.98
C GLU A 17 8.30 -10.17 9.17
N VAL A 18 7.01 -10.15 8.79
CA VAL A 18 6.41 -9.12 7.94
C VAL A 18 5.48 -8.24 8.77
N ILE A 19 5.64 -6.93 8.67
CA ILE A 19 4.70 -5.96 9.23
C ILE A 19 3.81 -5.44 8.11
N THR A 20 2.51 -5.51 8.33
CA THR A 20 1.46 -4.94 7.49
C THR A 20 0.20 -4.76 8.32
N PRO A 21 -0.61 -3.72 8.09
CA PRO A 21 -1.85 -3.56 8.85
C PRO A 21 -2.95 -4.52 8.37
N SER A 22 -4.01 -4.61 9.16
CA SER A 22 -5.15 -5.50 8.88
C SER A 22 -5.88 -5.11 7.58
N PRO A 23 -6.11 -6.03 6.65
CA PRO A 23 -6.94 -5.78 5.46
C PRO A 23 -8.42 -5.52 5.78
N LYS A 24 -8.89 -5.91 6.96
CA LYS A 24 -10.27 -5.62 7.39
C LYS A 24 -10.49 -4.14 7.71
N THR A 25 -9.46 -3.43 8.19
CA THR A 25 -9.60 -2.08 8.72
C THR A 25 -8.72 -1.03 8.02
N SER A 26 -7.73 -1.46 7.24
CA SER A 26 -6.73 -0.58 6.61
C SER A 26 -6.73 -0.69 5.10
N GLY A 27 -6.79 0.46 4.41
CA GLY A 27 -6.57 0.52 2.96
C GLY A 27 -5.20 0.00 2.55
N ASN A 28 -4.13 0.32 3.30
CA ASN A 28 -2.79 -0.23 3.04
C ASN A 28 -2.77 -1.76 3.18
N GLY A 29 -3.38 -2.32 4.22
CA GLY A 29 -3.50 -3.77 4.37
C GLY A 29 -4.24 -4.43 3.21
N ARG A 30 -5.29 -3.78 2.67
CA ARG A 30 -5.97 -4.23 1.46
C ARG A 30 -5.06 -4.24 0.25
N MET A 31 -4.28 -3.17 0.05
CA MET A 31 -3.32 -3.10 -1.05
C MET A 31 -2.25 -4.18 -0.94
N THR A 32 -1.72 -4.43 0.26
CA THR A 32 -0.75 -5.52 0.49
C THR A 32 -1.32 -6.86 0.05
N LEU A 33 -2.52 -7.22 0.49
CA LEU A 33 -3.17 -8.48 0.14
C LEU A 33 -3.43 -8.59 -1.38
N LEU A 34 -4.00 -7.54 -1.98
CA LEU A 34 -4.32 -7.51 -3.40
C LEU A 34 -3.06 -7.56 -4.27
N THR A 35 -1.97 -6.90 -3.84
CA THR A 35 -0.71 -6.94 -4.60
C THR A 35 -0.07 -8.31 -4.52
N ALA A 36 -0.05 -8.94 -3.36
CA ALA A 36 0.48 -10.29 -3.19
C ALA A 36 -0.32 -11.32 -4.01
N TRP A 37 -1.66 -11.19 -4.04
CA TRP A 37 -2.52 -11.98 -4.91
C TRP A 37 -2.20 -11.75 -6.39
N GLY A 38 -2.14 -10.50 -6.81
CA GLY A 38 -1.83 -10.11 -8.19
C GLY A 38 -0.43 -10.52 -8.63
N TYR A 39 0.54 -10.54 -7.71
CA TYR A 39 1.86 -11.12 -7.97
C TYR A 39 1.74 -12.59 -8.37
N MET A 40 1.00 -13.39 -7.61
CA MET A 40 0.82 -14.82 -7.92
C MET A 40 0.14 -15.02 -9.28
N GLN A 41 -0.89 -14.22 -9.58
CA GLN A 41 -1.54 -14.24 -10.90
C GLN A 41 -0.58 -13.85 -12.04
N ALA A 42 0.26 -12.84 -11.84
CA ALA A 42 1.27 -12.42 -12.82
C ALA A 42 2.31 -13.52 -13.09
N GLN A 43 2.55 -14.42 -12.11
CA GLN A 43 3.38 -15.61 -12.27
C GLN A 43 2.62 -16.81 -12.90
N GLY A 44 1.38 -16.62 -13.33
CA GLY A 44 0.56 -17.70 -13.92
C GLY A 44 0.05 -18.73 -12.88
N LYS A 45 0.03 -18.37 -11.62
CA LYS A 45 -0.40 -19.23 -10.52
C LYS A 45 -1.91 -19.31 -10.39
N THR A 46 -2.42 -20.43 -9.90
CA THR A 46 -3.84 -20.66 -9.62
C THR A 46 -4.30 -19.86 -8.40
N GLU A 47 -5.62 -19.74 -8.21
CA GLU A 47 -6.18 -19.11 -7.02
C GLU A 47 -5.82 -19.88 -5.73
N ASP A 48 -5.76 -21.20 -5.79
CA ASP A 48 -5.38 -22.00 -4.64
C ASP A 48 -3.92 -21.79 -4.26
N GLU A 49 -3.00 -21.71 -5.24
CA GLU A 49 -1.61 -21.36 -5.00
C GLU A 49 -1.48 -19.93 -4.43
N ALA A 50 -2.29 -18.98 -4.90
CA ALA A 50 -2.32 -17.63 -4.36
C ALA A 50 -2.83 -17.61 -2.90
N ARG A 51 -3.85 -18.42 -2.54
CA ARG A 51 -4.32 -18.57 -1.17
C ARG A 51 -3.24 -19.13 -0.25
N GLU A 52 -2.55 -20.19 -0.66
CA GLU A 52 -1.47 -20.78 0.13
C GLU A 52 -0.28 -19.84 0.31
N PHE A 53 0.04 -19.05 -0.73
CA PHE A 53 1.05 -17.99 -0.61
C PHE A 53 0.65 -16.94 0.41
N LEU A 54 -0.57 -16.40 0.33
CA LEU A 54 -1.09 -15.42 1.29
C LEU A 54 -1.14 -15.99 2.71
N LYS A 55 -1.59 -17.23 2.86
CA LYS A 55 -1.58 -17.91 4.16
C LYS A 55 -0.18 -17.99 4.75
N SER A 56 0.81 -18.34 3.94
CA SER A 56 2.23 -18.36 4.33
C SER A 56 2.75 -16.97 4.69
N LEU A 57 2.35 -15.92 3.97
CA LEU A 57 2.72 -14.54 4.25
C LEU A 57 2.11 -14.07 5.57
N TYR A 58 0.80 -14.24 5.76
CA TYR A 58 0.13 -13.78 6.99
C TYR A 58 0.50 -14.60 8.23
N ALA A 59 0.95 -15.85 8.07
CA ALA A 59 1.55 -16.62 9.17
C ALA A 59 2.82 -15.97 9.73
N ARG A 60 3.50 -15.14 8.94
CA ARG A 60 4.71 -14.38 9.30
C ARG A 60 4.43 -12.98 9.81
N VAL A 61 3.17 -12.58 9.89
CA VAL A 61 2.76 -11.29 10.45
C VAL A 61 2.52 -11.47 11.95
N PRO A 62 3.39 -10.94 12.82
CA PRO A 62 3.28 -11.15 14.27
C PRO A 62 2.09 -10.38 14.88
N THR A 63 1.73 -9.24 14.29
CA THR A 63 0.61 -8.41 14.72
C THR A 63 -0.02 -7.70 13.52
N LEU A 64 -1.35 -7.54 13.57
CA LEU A 64 -2.11 -6.78 12.58
C LEU A 64 -2.59 -5.47 13.21
N ASP A 65 -1.86 -4.40 12.95
CA ASP A 65 -2.28 -3.06 13.34
C ASP A 65 -3.56 -2.64 12.62
N SER A 66 -4.39 -1.81 13.25
CA SER A 66 -5.66 -1.37 12.68
C SER A 66 -5.52 -0.42 11.48
N GLY A 67 -4.35 0.16 11.26
CA GLY A 67 -4.08 1.12 10.18
C GLY A 67 -2.59 1.30 9.89
N ALA A 68 -2.30 1.97 8.77
CA ALA A 68 -0.94 2.19 8.28
C ALA A 68 -0.01 2.83 9.33
N ARG A 69 -0.47 3.88 10.02
CA ARG A 69 0.33 4.56 11.05
C ARG A 69 0.68 3.66 12.24
N GLY A 70 -0.22 2.74 12.61
CA GLY A 70 0.07 1.72 13.63
C GLY A 70 1.19 0.79 13.18
N ALA A 71 1.11 0.30 11.94
CA ALA A 71 2.14 -0.57 11.35
C ALA A 71 3.49 0.14 11.22
N THR A 72 3.52 1.41 10.77
CA THR A 72 4.73 2.24 10.78
C THR A 72 5.35 2.34 12.18
N ALA A 73 4.52 2.62 13.21
CA ALA A 73 5.01 2.70 14.59
C ALA A 73 5.56 1.35 15.08
N THR A 74 4.87 0.25 14.74
CA THR A 74 5.31 -1.11 15.10
C THR A 74 6.65 -1.46 14.45
N PHE A 75 6.83 -1.14 13.17
CA PHE A 75 8.07 -1.41 12.45
C PHE A 75 9.19 -0.42 12.78
N ALA A 76 9.00 0.87 12.46
CA ALA A 76 10.06 1.86 12.49
C ALA A 76 10.39 2.37 13.90
N GLN A 77 9.40 2.43 14.83
CA GLN A 77 9.63 2.96 16.17
C GLN A 77 9.89 1.87 17.20
N LYS A 78 9.20 0.72 17.12
CA LYS A 78 9.40 -0.39 18.06
C LYS A 78 10.44 -1.41 17.57
N GLY A 79 10.91 -1.30 16.33
CA GLY A 79 11.89 -2.21 15.75
C GLY A 79 11.39 -3.66 15.60
N MET A 80 10.09 -3.86 15.37
CA MET A 80 9.51 -5.18 15.19
C MET A 80 9.46 -5.57 13.71
N GLY A 81 9.77 -6.83 13.44
CA GLY A 81 9.75 -7.37 12.08
C GLY A 81 11.01 -7.05 11.27
N ASP A 82 11.11 -7.66 10.11
CA ASP A 82 12.25 -7.51 9.19
C ASP A 82 11.92 -6.63 8.00
N ILE A 83 10.64 -6.56 7.64
CA ILE A 83 10.13 -5.77 6.52
C ILE A 83 8.73 -5.21 6.82
N HIS A 84 8.51 -3.97 6.40
CA HIS A 84 7.19 -3.35 6.39
C HIS A 84 6.70 -3.23 4.95
N VAL A 85 5.57 -3.87 4.64
CA VAL A 85 4.90 -3.71 3.34
C VAL A 85 3.96 -2.51 3.43
N THR A 86 4.34 -1.43 2.76
CA THR A 86 3.66 -0.14 2.89
C THR A 86 3.58 0.62 1.56
N MET A 87 2.93 1.78 1.56
CA MET A 87 2.89 2.67 0.40
C MET A 87 4.25 3.34 0.19
N GLU A 88 4.60 3.61 -1.06
CA GLU A 88 5.87 4.24 -1.43
C GLU A 88 6.16 5.52 -0.64
N SER A 89 5.17 6.40 -0.50
CA SER A 89 5.31 7.66 0.26
C SER A 89 5.60 7.43 1.74
N GLU A 90 4.99 6.43 2.37
CA GLU A 90 5.27 6.07 3.76
C GLU A 90 6.67 5.48 3.90
N ALA A 91 7.10 4.62 2.96
CA ALA A 91 8.43 4.03 2.97
C ALA A 91 9.55 5.10 2.90
N TYR A 92 9.38 6.12 2.08
CA TYR A 92 10.33 7.25 2.03
C TYR A 92 10.38 8.02 3.35
N LEU A 93 9.23 8.27 3.98
CA LEU A 93 9.19 8.94 5.29
C LEU A 93 9.85 8.09 6.38
N GLU A 94 9.63 6.78 6.38
CA GLU A 94 10.27 5.86 7.33
C GLU A 94 11.80 5.86 7.18
N VAL A 95 12.31 5.84 5.94
CA VAL A 95 13.76 5.91 5.69
C VAL A 95 14.34 7.25 6.13
N GLU A 96 13.64 8.36 5.88
CA GLU A 96 14.07 9.69 6.34
C GLU A 96 14.11 9.77 7.87
N GLU A 97 13.07 9.30 8.55
CA GLU A 97 12.96 9.29 10.02
C GLU A 97 13.97 8.33 10.68
N SER A 98 14.28 7.19 10.03
CA SER A 98 15.26 6.21 10.52
C SER A 98 16.72 6.61 10.32
N LYS A 99 17.00 7.77 9.70
CA LYS A 99 18.36 8.27 9.44
C LYS A 99 19.24 7.27 8.69
N GLY A 100 18.64 6.49 7.79
CA GLY A 100 19.36 5.54 6.93
C GLY A 100 19.52 4.12 7.50
N GLU A 101 18.83 3.80 8.59
CA GLU A 101 18.78 2.42 9.13
C GLU A 101 17.88 1.50 8.30
N LEU A 102 16.98 2.08 7.48
CA LEU A 102 16.06 1.37 6.60
C LEU A 102 16.41 1.61 5.14
N GLU A 103 16.07 0.65 4.28
CA GLU A 103 16.14 0.80 2.83
C GLU A 103 14.80 0.46 2.18
N ILE A 104 14.55 1.02 1.00
CA ILE A 104 13.33 0.74 0.23
C ILE A 104 13.63 -0.33 -0.81
N VAL A 105 12.90 -1.44 -0.75
CA VAL A 105 12.89 -2.49 -1.76
C VAL A 105 11.64 -2.34 -2.62
N TYR A 106 11.83 -2.26 -3.94
CA TYR A 106 10.74 -2.24 -4.92
C TYR A 106 10.53 -3.64 -5.47
N PRO A 107 9.39 -4.28 -5.20
CA PRO A 107 9.11 -5.63 -5.69
C PRO A 107 8.81 -5.61 -7.19
N SER A 108 8.94 -6.75 -7.85
CA SER A 108 8.70 -6.91 -9.29
C SER A 108 7.27 -6.57 -9.72
N VAL A 109 6.30 -6.79 -8.83
CA VAL A 109 4.87 -6.42 -9.02
C VAL A 109 4.45 -5.48 -7.91
N SER A 110 3.82 -4.37 -8.27
CA SER A 110 3.34 -3.36 -7.33
C SER A 110 1.94 -2.90 -7.73
N PHE A 111 1.15 -2.41 -6.77
CA PHE A 111 -0.18 -1.89 -7.06
C PHE A 111 -0.11 -0.41 -7.43
N LEU A 112 -0.70 -0.03 -8.55
CA LEU A 112 -0.90 1.37 -8.91
C LEU A 112 -2.04 1.93 -8.05
N HIS A 113 -1.68 2.63 -7.00
CA HIS A 113 -2.65 3.24 -6.10
C HIS A 113 -2.85 4.71 -6.44
N GLU A 114 -4.00 5.01 -7.04
CA GLU A 114 -4.42 6.38 -7.40
C GLU A 114 -5.52 6.82 -6.43
N PRO A 115 -5.19 7.57 -5.36
CA PRO A 115 -6.18 8.03 -4.40
C PRO A 115 -7.15 9.00 -5.03
N HIS A 116 -8.43 8.68 -5.01
CA HIS A 116 -9.50 9.56 -5.51
C HIS A 116 -10.02 10.43 -4.37
N VAL A 117 -10.26 11.70 -4.68
CA VAL A 117 -10.85 12.67 -3.76
C VAL A 117 -12.17 13.19 -4.31
N THR A 118 -13.15 13.37 -3.43
CA THR A 118 -14.48 13.87 -3.80
C THR A 118 -15.08 14.73 -2.71
N ILE A 119 -16.09 15.51 -3.08
CA ILE A 119 -16.90 16.28 -2.16
C ILE A 119 -18.08 15.42 -1.68
N VAL A 120 -18.32 15.44 -0.38
CA VAL A 120 -19.51 14.83 0.22
C VAL A 120 -20.62 15.87 0.28
N ASP A 121 -21.46 15.93 -0.77
CA ASP A 121 -22.44 17.02 -1.00
C ASP A 121 -23.30 17.32 0.24
N LYS A 122 -23.92 16.31 0.82
CA LYS A 122 -24.75 16.47 2.02
C LYS A 122 -24.02 17.14 3.19
N VAL A 123 -22.70 16.92 3.31
CA VAL A 123 -21.89 17.50 4.39
C VAL A 123 -21.55 18.96 4.09
N VAL A 124 -21.04 19.24 2.89
CA VAL A 124 -20.61 20.58 2.54
C VAL A 124 -21.77 21.57 2.43
N ASP A 125 -22.93 21.10 1.95
CA ASP A 125 -24.16 21.91 1.87
C ASP A 125 -24.74 22.17 3.26
N GLY A 126 -24.80 21.16 4.11
CA GLY A 126 -25.27 21.30 5.48
C GLY A 126 -24.38 22.21 6.35
N LYS A 127 -23.09 22.31 6.02
CA LYS A 127 -22.11 23.16 6.72
C LYS A 127 -21.86 24.51 6.03
N GLY A 128 -22.40 24.75 4.82
CA GLY A 128 -22.11 25.95 4.03
C GLY A 128 -20.65 26.06 3.57
N THR A 129 -19.92 24.93 3.41
CA THR A 129 -18.47 24.90 3.12
C THR A 129 -18.15 24.47 1.70
N ARG A 130 -19.13 24.36 0.80
CA ARG A 130 -18.93 23.87 -0.58
C ARG A 130 -17.85 24.64 -1.32
N ALA A 131 -17.91 25.99 -1.33
CA ALA A 131 -16.94 26.79 -2.06
C ALA A 131 -15.50 26.57 -1.58
N VAL A 132 -15.31 26.42 -0.27
CA VAL A 132 -13.97 26.15 0.32
C VAL A 132 -13.49 24.74 -0.06
N ALA A 133 -14.37 23.73 0.00
CA ALA A 133 -14.03 22.36 -0.39
C ALA A 133 -13.65 22.28 -1.87
N GLU A 134 -14.41 22.90 -2.75
CA GLU A 134 -14.09 22.97 -4.19
C GLU A 134 -12.77 23.68 -4.45
N ALA A 135 -12.53 24.81 -3.79
CA ALA A 135 -11.26 25.53 -3.92
C ALA A 135 -10.06 24.67 -3.46
N TYR A 136 -10.22 23.94 -2.36
CA TYR A 136 -9.18 23.02 -1.89
C TYR A 136 -8.91 21.88 -2.89
N LEU A 137 -9.94 21.22 -3.41
CA LEU A 137 -9.74 20.15 -4.39
C LEU A 137 -9.10 20.68 -5.69
N LYS A 138 -9.53 21.85 -6.17
CA LYS A 138 -8.89 22.49 -7.34
C LYS A 138 -7.42 22.83 -7.07
N PHE A 139 -7.09 23.27 -5.86
CA PHE A 139 -5.71 23.58 -5.48
C PHE A 139 -4.77 22.36 -5.61
N LEU A 140 -5.23 21.15 -5.32
CA LEU A 140 -4.43 19.93 -5.45
C LEU A 140 -3.90 19.71 -6.88
N TYR A 141 -4.60 20.23 -7.89
CA TYR A 141 -4.23 20.12 -9.31
C TYR A 141 -3.49 21.36 -9.85
N THR A 142 -3.20 22.32 -9.00
CA THR A 142 -2.34 23.47 -9.40
C THR A 142 -0.86 23.08 -9.35
N PRO A 143 0.04 23.75 -10.08
CA PRO A 143 1.48 23.52 -9.97
C PRO A 143 2.00 23.59 -8.54
N ALA A 144 1.49 24.54 -7.73
CA ALA A 144 1.85 24.67 -6.32
C ALA A 144 1.40 23.46 -5.48
N GLY A 145 0.15 23.00 -5.69
CA GLY A 145 -0.37 21.80 -5.03
C GLY A 145 0.43 20.56 -5.42
N GLN A 146 0.74 20.40 -6.71
CA GLN A 146 1.51 19.27 -7.22
C GLN A 146 2.97 19.28 -6.74
N ALA A 147 3.58 20.44 -6.56
CA ALA A 147 4.90 20.55 -5.94
C ALA A 147 4.89 20.12 -4.47
N ILE A 148 3.83 20.43 -3.72
CA ILE A 148 3.65 19.94 -2.34
C ILE A 148 3.46 18.42 -2.32
N ILE A 149 2.65 17.86 -3.21
CA ILE A 149 2.43 16.43 -3.38
C ILE A 149 3.79 15.72 -3.59
N ALA A 150 4.60 16.21 -4.54
CA ALA A 150 5.94 15.69 -4.81
C ALA A 150 6.90 15.83 -3.61
N LYS A 151 6.79 16.92 -2.84
CA LYS A 151 7.60 17.12 -1.62
C LYS A 151 7.35 16.02 -0.58
N HIS A 152 6.14 15.50 -0.51
CA HIS A 152 5.74 14.45 0.41
C HIS A 152 5.78 13.03 -0.20
N TYR A 153 6.65 12.83 -1.20
CA TYR A 153 6.93 11.53 -1.81
C TYR A 153 5.75 10.90 -2.55
N PHE A 154 4.72 11.67 -2.91
CA PHE A 154 3.71 11.21 -3.85
C PHE A 154 4.13 11.56 -5.28
N ARG A 155 3.81 10.69 -6.23
CA ARG A 155 4.10 10.92 -7.64
C ARG A 155 3.12 11.93 -8.21
N PRO A 156 3.58 13.15 -8.60
CA PRO A 156 2.69 14.18 -9.12
C PRO A 156 2.24 13.83 -10.55
N ILE A 157 1.04 14.30 -10.91
CA ILE A 157 0.51 14.15 -12.27
C ILE A 157 0.90 15.32 -13.19
N ASP A 158 1.30 16.45 -12.62
CA ASP A 158 1.81 17.61 -13.36
C ASP A 158 3.22 17.31 -13.91
N PRO A 159 3.47 17.44 -15.23
CA PRO A 159 4.75 17.08 -15.83
C PRO A 159 5.94 17.90 -15.31
N GLU A 160 5.76 19.17 -15.02
CA GLU A 160 6.83 20.04 -14.51
C GLU A 160 7.16 19.68 -13.05
N ALA A 161 6.13 19.42 -12.24
CA ALA A 161 6.33 18.92 -10.87
C ALA A 161 6.98 17.53 -10.86
N ALA A 162 6.60 16.65 -11.79
CA ALA A 162 7.22 15.33 -11.95
C ALA A 162 8.70 15.45 -12.31
N LYS A 163 9.05 16.33 -13.28
CA LYS A 163 10.42 16.60 -13.67
C LYS A 163 11.24 17.20 -12.52
N ALA A 164 10.66 18.12 -11.75
CA ALA A 164 11.31 18.71 -10.59
C ALA A 164 11.53 17.69 -9.45
N ALA A 165 10.76 16.61 -9.43
CA ALA A 165 10.89 15.51 -8.46
C ALA A 165 11.82 14.38 -8.96
N GLU A 166 12.34 14.45 -10.20
CA GLU A 166 13.31 13.48 -10.71
C GLU A 166 14.52 13.36 -9.78
N GLY A 167 14.92 12.11 -9.49
CA GLY A 167 16.00 11.81 -8.57
C GLY A 167 15.62 11.76 -7.08
N LYS A 168 14.41 12.25 -6.70
CA LYS A 168 13.91 12.07 -5.33
C LYS A 168 13.20 10.74 -5.15
N LEU A 169 12.48 10.31 -6.18
CA LEU A 169 11.79 9.03 -6.20
C LEU A 169 12.52 8.08 -7.14
N LYS A 170 12.65 6.82 -6.75
CA LYS A 170 13.22 5.78 -7.60
C LYS A 170 12.36 5.60 -8.86
N SER A 171 13.00 5.34 -9.99
CA SER A 171 12.29 4.98 -11.22
C SER A 171 11.49 3.69 -11.01
N ILE A 172 10.24 3.70 -11.44
CA ILE A 172 9.36 2.53 -11.47
C ILE A 172 9.31 1.87 -12.86
N ALA A 173 10.12 2.37 -13.79
CA ALA A 173 10.28 1.73 -15.10
C ALA A 173 10.82 0.31 -14.89
N GLY A 174 10.14 -0.66 -15.48
CA GLY A 174 10.46 -2.09 -15.30
C GLY A 174 9.70 -2.81 -14.20
N LEU A 175 8.92 -2.09 -13.36
CA LEU A 175 7.97 -2.74 -12.46
C LEU A 175 6.69 -3.12 -13.22
N THR A 176 6.12 -4.26 -12.86
CA THR A 176 4.76 -4.59 -13.28
C THR A 176 3.78 -3.89 -12.34
N LEU A 177 3.12 -2.84 -12.83
CA LEU A 177 2.08 -2.16 -12.08
C LEU A 177 0.73 -2.80 -12.38
N ILE A 178 0.03 -3.21 -11.34
CA ILE A 178 -1.33 -3.74 -11.41
C ILE A 178 -2.32 -2.78 -10.79
N ASP A 179 -3.55 -2.82 -11.27
CA ASP A 179 -4.70 -2.12 -10.70
C ASP A 179 -5.78 -3.13 -10.27
N ILE A 180 -6.91 -2.63 -9.78
CA ILE A 180 -7.99 -3.48 -9.29
C ILE A 180 -8.53 -4.45 -10.35
N THR A 181 -8.51 -4.07 -11.63
CA THR A 181 -9.05 -4.88 -12.73
C THR A 181 -8.21 -6.12 -13.03
N LYS A 182 -6.98 -6.18 -12.49
CA LYS A 182 -6.10 -7.35 -12.63
C LYS A 182 -6.40 -8.43 -11.59
N VAL A 183 -7.05 -8.09 -10.48
CA VAL A 183 -7.29 -9.01 -9.34
C VAL A 183 -8.77 -9.26 -9.09
N ALA A 184 -9.64 -8.35 -9.50
CA ALA A 184 -11.09 -8.43 -9.39
C ALA A 184 -11.75 -7.65 -10.53
N LYS A 185 -13.05 -7.78 -10.69
CA LYS A 185 -13.82 -7.02 -11.68
C LYS A 185 -13.81 -5.52 -11.38
N ASP A 186 -14.03 -5.18 -10.13
CA ASP A 186 -14.09 -3.82 -9.59
C ASP A 186 -13.87 -3.87 -8.06
N TRP A 187 -13.96 -2.72 -7.39
CA TRP A 187 -13.80 -2.65 -5.93
C TRP A 187 -14.91 -3.35 -5.14
N ASP A 188 -16.13 -3.39 -5.64
CA ASP A 188 -17.24 -4.09 -5.00
C ASP A 188 -17.04 -5.61 -5.06
N ASP A 189 -16.55 -6.11 -6.18
CA ASP A 189 -16.18 -7.51 -6.34
C ASP A 189 -14.98 -7.86 -5.44
N ALA A 190 -13.96 -7.01 -5.40
CA ALA A 190 -12.83 -7.19 -4.50
C ALA A 190 -13.26 -7.20 -3.03
N GLN A 191 -14.17 -6.30 -2.63
CA GLN A 191 -14.70 -6.28 -1.27
C GLN A 191 -15.33 -7.62 -0.90
N LYS A 192 -16.22 -8.14 -1.74
CA LYS A 192 -16.92 -9.42 -1.53
C LYS A 192 -15.96 -10.61 -1.52
N LYS A 193 -15.04 -10.66 -2.51
CA LYS A 193 -14.13 -11.78 -2.67
C LYS A 193 -13.10 -11.87 -1.55
N PHE A 194 -12.51 -10.72 -1.18
CA PHE A 194 -11.32 -10.72 -0.32
C PHE A 194 -11.58 -10.31 1.12
N PHE A 195 -12.53 -9.37 1.36
CA PHE A 195 -12.58 -8.63 2.62
C PHE A 195 -13.89 -8.79 3.41
N ASP A 196 -15.00 -9.19 2.78
CA ASP A 196 -16.24 -9.49 3.49
C ASP A 196 -16.05 -10.72 4.41
N ASP A 197 -16.98 -10.90 5.34
CA ASP A 197 -16.97 -12.04 6.24
C ASP A 197 -17.05 -13.35 5.45
N GLY A 198 -16.12 -14.24 5.74
CA GLY A 198 -15.93 -15.49 4.99
C GLY A 198 -15.17 -15.34 3.67
N GLY A 199 -14.66 -14.15 3.34
CA GLY A 199 -13.83 -13.91 2.17
C GLY A 199 -12.44 -14.57 2.26
N VAL A 200 -11.62 -14.29 1.24
CA VAL A 200 -10.26 -14.88 1.14
C VAL A 200 -9.46 -14.64 2.40
N PHE A 201 -9.46 -13.39 2.94
CA PHE A 201 -8.66 -13.07 4.12
C PHE A 201 -9.06 -13.93 5.32
N ASP A 202 -10.35 -14.09 5.59
CA ASP A 202 -10.82 -14.90 6.72
C ASP A 202 -10.47 -16.39 6.57
N SER A 203 -10.39 -16.87 5.31
CA SER A 203 -10.05 -18.26 5.04
C SER A 203 -8.56 -18.59 5.24
N ILE A 204 -7.69 -17.58 5.18
CA ILE A 204 -6.23 -17.76 5.27
C ILE A 204 -5.63 -17.33 6.61
N TYR A 205 -6.31 -16.46 7.35
CA TYR A 205 -5.81 -15.88 8.59
C TYR A 205 -6.54 -16.44 9.80
N ALA A 206 -5.80 -17.17 10.64
CA ALA A 206 -6.25 -17.52 11.98
C ALA A 206 -5.53 -16.62 12.99
N PRO A 207 -6.27 -15.86 13.83
CA PRO A 207 -5.65 -15.07 14.88
C PRO A 207 -4.74 -15.94 15.76
N LYS A 208 -3.53 -15.47 16.05
CA LYS A 208 -2.65 -16.13 17.03
C LYS A 208 -3.28 -15.98 18.41
N SER A 209 -3.60 -17.08 19.05
CA SER A 209 -4.11 -17.15 20.43
C SER A 209 -3.08 -16.67 21.45
#